data_5eaf45dd1db1ff31afc95f69e5f81071
#
_entry.id   5eaf45dd1db1ff31afc95f69e5f81071
#
_cell.length_a   1.000
_cell.length_b   1.000
_cell.length_c   1.000
_cell.angle_alpha   90.00
_cell.angle_beta   90.00
_cell.angle_gamma   90.00
#
_symmetry.space_group_name_H-M   'P 1'
#
loop_
_entity.id
_entity.type
_entity.pdbx_description
1 polymer ?
#
loop_
_entity_poly.entity_id
_entity_poly.type
_entity_poly.pdbx_seq_one_letter_code
_entity_poly.pdbx_strand_id
1 'polypeptide(L)'
;MQSLSNGATVDVDPEVFEAAAEQLVTAFKKQLTQKREAGFRVRMSNVGRPLCTLQMEKSGAEREPFPYNHIMRMMIGDCVEVITRMLLTIAKIDVTSDGDDVTMKVSETTIKGSSDIDIDGKVLDIKSSAPWAYKNKWAKGFDALLAEDDFGYVGQLFGYADAQNKPPGGWIVVDKSSGELMVVPVTATAAQCKAIRARRKHTVGAIENDAVFQRGFEAEDETFQRKETGKKTLCKSCGFCNFKKTCWPSAKYKPQAESKAKFPPFKWYVDAD
;
A
#
# COMPACT_ATOMS: atom_id res chain seq x y z
N MET A 1 13.82 17.97 -13.68
CA MET A 1 13.17 17.11 -14.70
C MET A 1 12.78 17.87 -15.96
N GLN A 2 12.14 19.03 -15.88
CA GLN A 2 11.72 19.82 -17.07
C GLN A 2 12.89 20.29 -17.95
N SER A 3 14.03 20.65 -17.35
CA SER A 3 15.27 20.97 -18.10
C SER A 3 15.86 19.76 -18.85
N LEU A 4 15.81 18.56 -18.25
CA LEU A 4 16.25 17.33 -18.91
C LEU A 4 15.35 16.97 -20.11
N SER A 5 14.04 17.16 -19.97
CA SER A 5 13.08 16.96 -21.07
C SER A 5 13.32 17.89 -22.25
N ASN A 6 13.95 19.04 -22.02
CA ASN A 6 14.31 20.02 -23.05
C ASN A 6 15.73 19.80 -23.64
N GLY A 7 16.32 18.63 -23.40
CA GLY A 7 17.64 18.27 -23.94
C GLY A 7 18.84 18.88 -23.20
N ALA A 8 18.61 19.47 -22.01
CA ALA A 8 19.71 19.92 -21.16
C ALA A 8 20.41 18.68 -20.55
N THR A 9 21.72 18.69 -20.52
CA THR A 9 22.52 17.72 -19.76
C THR A 9 22.70 18.23 -18.35
N VAL A 10 22.67 17.30 -17.39
CA VAL A 10 23.00 17.59 -15.98
C VAL A 10 24.32 16.89 -15.70
N ASP A 11 25.26 17.63 -15.13
CA ASP A 11 26.48 17.04 -14.60
C ASP A 11 26.12 16.29 -13.30
N VAL A 12 26.22 14.97 -13.34
CA VAL A 12 25.84 14.08 -12.24
C VAL A 12 27.07 13.31 -11.82
N ASP A 13 27.33 13.29 -10.54
CA ASP A 13 28.38 12.47 -9.98
C ASP A 13 28.14 10.98 -10.36
N PRO A 14 29.11 10.31 -11.00
CA PRO A 14 29.00 8.89 -11.35
C PRO A 14 28.61 7.98 -10.18
N GLU A 15 29.00 8.30 -8.94
CA GLU A 15 28.64 7.53 -7.74
C GLU A 15 27.11 7.44 -7.54
N VAL A 16 26.35 8.44 -7.99
CA VAL A 16 24.88 8.42 -7.89
C VAL A 16 24.28 7.30 -8.74
N PHE A 17 24.83 7.08 -9.93
CA PHE A 17 24.38 5.99 -10.81
C PHE A 17 24.83 4.63 -10.30
N GLU A 18 26.03 4.53 -9.74
CA GLU A 18 26.56 3.29 -9.17
C GLU A 18 25.71 2.87 -7.96
N ALA A 19 25.42 3.79 -7.06
CA ALA A 19 24.54 3.53 -5.91
C ALA A 19 23.12 3.09 -6.33
N ALA A 20 22.53 3.73 -7.33
CA ALA A 20 21.22 3.35 -7.86
C ALA A 20 21.26 1.94 -8.49
N ALA A 21 22.31 1.61 -9.24
CA ALA A 21 22.48 0.28 -9.83
C ALA A 21 22.62 -0.80 -8.76
N GLU A 22 23.39 -0.57 -7.70
CA GLU A 22 23.55 -1.50 -6.58
C GLU A 22 22.22 -1.74 -5.83
N GLN A 23 21.47 -0.67 -5.59
CA GLN A 23 20.13 -0.77 -4.98
C GLN A 23 19.17 -1.60 -5.83
N LEU A 24 19.16 -1.41 -7.16
CA LEU A 24 18.32 -2.21 -8.07
C LEU A 24 18.73 -3.69 -8.05
N VAL A 25 20.01 -3.98 -8.14
CA VAL A 25 20.51 -5.37 -8.07
C VAL A 25 20.14 -6.03 -6.74
N THR A 26 20.26 -5.31 -5.64
CA THR A 26 19.90 -5.80 -4.30
C THR A 26 18.39 -6.07 -4.20
N ALA A 27 17.54 -5.14 -4.67
CA ALA A 27 16.12 -5.31 -4.69
C ALA A 27 15.69 -6.52 -5.53
N PHE A 28 16.25 -6.69 -6.73
CA PHE A 28 15.94 -7.83 -7.60
C PHE A 28 16.39 -9.16 -7.02
N LYS A 29 17.59 -9.23 -6.44
CA LYS A 29 18.02 -10.43 -5.70
C LYS A 29 17.04 -10.75 -4.58
N LYS A 30 16.63 -9.77 -3.78
CA LYS A 30 15.63 -9.92 -2.72
C LYS A 30 14.32 -10.51 -3.24
N GLN A 31 13.76 -9.98 -4.33
CA GLN A 31 12.50 -10.48 -4.88
C GLN A 31 12.59 -11.90 -5.46
N LEU A 32 13.72 -12.26 -6.07
CA LEU A 32 13.88 -13.49 -6.84
C LEU A 32 14.47 -14.65 -6.02
N THR A 33 15.34 -14.37 -5.06
CA THR A 33 16.13 -15.42 -4.38
C THR A 33 15.85 -15.53 -2.89
N GLN A 34 15.27 -14.50 -2.26
CA GLN A 34 15.05 -14.53 -0.82
C GLN A 34 13.82 -15.38 -0.48
N LYS A 35 14.04 -16.47 0.24
CA LYS A 35 12.95 -17.24 0.84
C LYS A 35 12.28 -16.37 1.91
N ARG A 36 11.00 -16.13 1.75
CA ARG A 36 10.21 -15.47 2.81
C ARG A 36 10.20 -16.38 4.02
N GLU A 37 10.59 -15.84 5.18
CA GLU A 37 10.48 -16.57 6.42
C GLU A 37 9.05 -17.08 6.63
N ALA A 38 8.94 -18.34 7.03
CA ALA A 38 7.66 -18.91 7.39
C ALA A 38 7.12 -18.26 8.67
N GLY A 39 5.80 -18.14 8.73
CA GLY A 39 5.09 -17.58 9.89
C GLY A 39 4.62 -16.15 9.69
N PHE A 40 3.56 -15.86 10.42
CA PHE A 40 2.97 -14.54 10.46
C PHE A 40 3.73 -13.62 11.43
N ARG A 41 3.89 -12.36 11.05
CA ARG A 41 4.32 -11.29 11.97
C ARG A 41 3.73 -9.96 11.54
N VAL A 42 3.44 -9.11 12.51
CA VAL A 42 3.10 -7.71 12.24
C VAL A 42 4.36 -6.98 11.79
N ARG A 43 4.26 -6.24 10.69
CA ARG A 43 5.34 -5.43 10.08
C ARG A 43 4.81 -4.04 9.77
N MET A 44 5.70 -3.06 9.56
CA MET A 44 5.27 -1.73 9.13
C MET A 44 4.42 -1.77 7.85
N SER A 45 4.76 -2.64 6.90
CA SER A 45 4.04 -2.79 5.62
C SER A 45 2.65 -3.42 5.72
N ASN A 46 2.28 -4.01 6.88
CA ASN A 46 0.95 -4.61 7.05
C ASN A 46 0.16 -4.07 8.24
N VAL A 47 0.78 -3.34 9.16
CA VAL A 47 0.13 -2.85 10.40
C VAL A 47 -1.08 -1.95 10.17
N GLY A 48 -1.16 -1.29 9.01
CA GLY A 48 -2.29 -0.46 8.61
C GLY A 48 -3.44 -1.22 7.93
N ARG A 49 -3.24 -2.50 7.59
CA ARG A 49 -4.27 -3.30 6.89
C ARG A 49 -5.46 -3.60 7.80
N PRO A 50 -6.63 -3.96 7.23
CA PRO A 50 -7.78 -4.41 8.00
C PRO A 50 -7.43 -5.56 8.94
N LEU A 51 -7.94 -5.48 10.19
CA LEU A 51 -7.67 -6.50 11.23
C LEU A 51 -8.04 -7.91 10.76
N CYS A 52 -9.19 -8.07 10.09
CA CYS A 52 -9.63 -9.37 9.56
C CYS A 52 -8.61 -10.01 8.61
N THR A 53 -7.92 -9.21 7.79
CA THR A 53 -6.86 -9.72 6.90
C THR A 53 -5.67 -10.24 7.70
N LEU A 54 -5.25 -9.52 8.74
CA LEU A 54 -4.13 -9.94 9.61
C LEU A 54 -4.48 -11.18 10.43
N GLN A 55 -5.72 -11.29 10.90
CA GLN A 55 -6.20 -12.48 11.60
C GLN A 55 -6.18 -13.71 10.70
N MET A 56 -6.62 -13.58 9.44
CA MET A 56 -6.54 -14.66 8.45
C MET A 56 -5.09 -15.04 8.13
N GLU A 57 -4.19 -14.06 8.00
CA GLU A 57 -2.76 -14.34 7.82
C GLU A 57 -2.17 -15.09 9.04
N LYS A 58 -2.51 -14.67 10.26
CA LYS A 58 -2.02 -15.28 11.50
C LYS A 58 -2.51 -16.71 11.69
N SER A 59 -3.78 -16.97 11.35
CA SER A 59 -4.37 -18.32 11.46
C SER A 59 -3.86 -19.31 10.41
N GLY A 60 -3.08 -18.85 9.43
CA GLY A 60 -2.67 -19.68 8.30
C GLY A 60 -3.80 -20.04 7.36
N ALA A 61 -4.88 -19.24 7.34
CA ALA A 61 -6.03 -19.46 6.48
C ALA A 61 -5.61 -19.59 5.00
N GLU A 62 -6.33 -20.42 4.26
CA GLU A 62 -6.10 -20.59 2.85
C GLU A 62 -6.30 -19.25 2.11
N ARG A 63 -5.30 -18.86 1.34
CA ARG A 63 -5.32 -17.64 0.53
C ARG A 63 -5.30 -17.98 -0.96
N GLU A 64 -5.90 -17.11 -1.76
CA GLU A 64 -5.73 -17.20 -3.21
C GLU A 64 -4.25 -17.06 -3.59
N PRO A 65 -3.78 -17.81 -4.58
CA PRO A 65 -2.42 -17.69 -5.07
C PRO A 65 -2.18 -16.28 -5.62
N PHE A 66 -0.96 -15.80 -5.49
CA PHE A 66 -0.59 -14.56 -6.13
C PHE A 66 -0.72 -14.68 -7.65
N PRO A 67 -1.17 -13.63 -8.36
CA PRO A 67 -1.21 -13.66 -9.81
C PRO A 67 0.20 -13.87 -10.38
N TYR A 68 0.29 -14.48 -11.56
CA TYR A 68 1.56 -14.79 -12.23
C TYR A 68 2.50 -13.58 -12.37
N ASN A 69 1.94 -12.40 -12.49
CA ASN A 69 2.68 -11.16 -12.65
C ASN A 69 3.01 -10.45 -11.31
N HIS A 70 2.81 -11.13 -10.17
CA HIS A 70 3.03 -10.52 -8.85
C HIS A 70 4.49 -10.04 -8.66
N ILE A 71 5.44 -10.91 -8.98
CA ILE A 71 6.87 -10.59 -8.85
C ILE A 71 7.25 -9.38 -9.74
N MET A 72 6.78 -9.37 -11.00
CA MET A 72 7.03 -8.23 -11.89
C MET A 72 6.48 -6.92 -11.30
N ARG A 73 5.30 -6.94 -10.70
CA ARG A 73 4.72 -5.74 -10.05
C ARG A 73 5.57 -5.26 -8.87
N MET A 74 6.13 -6.18 -8.09
CA MET A 74 7.03 -5.83 -6.98
C MET A 74 8.31 -5.20 -7.52
N MET A 75 8.95 -5.82 -8.52
CA MET A 75 10.16 -5.29 -9.13
C MET A 75 9.96 -3.91 -9.77
N ILE A 76 8.82 -3.67 -10.42
CA ILE A 76 8.46 -2.33 -10.93
C ILE A 76 8.35 -1.32 -9.78
N GLY A 77 7.80 -1.72 -8.64
CA GLY A 77 7.75 -0.89 -7.44
C GLY A 77 9.16 -0.51 -6.96
N ASP A 78 10.03 -1.50 -6.83
CA ASP A 78 11.43 -1.30 -6.44
C ASP A 78 12.19 -0.37 -7.42
N CYS A 79 11.97 -0.55 -8.74
CA CYS A 79 12.53 0.36 -9.76
C CYS A 79 12.08 1.81 -9.57
N VAL A 80 10.77 2.02 -9.38
CA VAL A 80 10.21 3.36 -9.17
C VAL A 80 10.81 4.02 -7.94
N GLU A 81 10.97 3.26 -6.87
CA GLU A 81 11.55 3.74 -5.62
C GLU A 81 13.00 4.19 -5.82
N VAL A 82 13.85 3.33 -6.41
CA VAL A 82 15.28 3.65 -6.67
C VAL A 82 15.42 4.82 -7.65
N ILE A 83 14.66 4.82 -8.74
CA ILE A 83 14.69 5.92 -9.71
C ILE A 83 14.27 7.23 -9.08
N THR A 84 13.24 7.22 -8.23
CA THR A 84 12.77 8.43 -7.56
C THR A 84 13.84 8.98 -6.62
N ARG A 85 14.49 8.15 -5.80
CA ARG A 85 15.61 8.57 -4.95
C ARG A 85 16.76 9.16 -5.76
N MET A 86 17.20 8.45 -6.79
CA MET A 86 18.25 8.94 -7.70
C MET A 86 17.92 10.32 -8.28
N LEU A 87 16.70 10.53 -8.74
CA LEU A 87 16.27 11.82 -9.30
C LEU A 87 16.20 12.93 -8.24
N LEU A 88 15.83 12.62 -7.00
CA LEU A 88 15.85 13.57 -5.89
C LEU A 88 17.30 13.99 -5.57
N THR A 89 18.22 13.02 -5.53
CA THR A 89 19.67 13.27 -5.32
C THR A 89 20.23 14.18 -6.43
N ILE A 90 19.94 13.87 -7.70
CA ILE A 90 20.35 14.70 -8.85
C ILE A 90 19.77 16.11 -8.76
N ALA A 91 18.55 16.23 -8.27
CA ALA A 91 17.89 17.53 -8.04
C ALA A 91 18.43 18.27 -6.81
N LYS A 92 19.42 17.71 -6.10
CA LYS A 92 20.00 18.24 -4.87
C LYS A 92 18.97 18.49 -3.77
N ILE A 93 17.93 17.61 -3.73
CA ILE A 93 17.00 17.56 -2.60
C ILE A 93 17.73 16.84 -1.47
N ASP A 94 17.74 17.43 -0.28
CA ASP A 94 18.36 16.81 0.88
C ASP A 94 17.51 15.63 1.38
N VAL A 95 17.98 14.43 1.04
CA VAL A 95 17.39 13.15 1.48
C VAL A 95 18.25 12.63 2.62
N THR A 96 17.76 12.64 3.83
CA THR A 96 18.52 12.29 5.05
C THR A 96 18.41 10.81 5.46
N SER A 97 17.55 10.04 4.81
CA SER A 97 17.38 8.59 5.04
C SER A 97 17.16 7.90 3.71
N ASP A 98 17.76 6.73 3.54
CA ASP A 98 17.72 5.95 2.31
C ASP A 98 17.51 4.47 2.61
N GLY A 99 16.28 4.11 2.90
CA GLY A 99 15.89 2.72 3.16
C GLY A 99 16.29 2.19 4.54
N ASP A 100 16.34 3.07 5.53
CA ASP A 100 16.75 2.72 6.89
C ASP A 100 15.82 1.72 7.56
N ASP A 101 16.39 0.70 8.16
CA ASP A 101 15.67 -0.23 9.01
C ASP A 101 15.18 0.46 10.29
N VAL A 102 13.88 0.45 10.50
CA VAL A 102 13.24 1.06 11.65
C VAL A 102 12.50 0.04 12.49
N THR A 103 12.46 0.30 13.78
CA THR A 103 11.81 -0.58 14.76
C THR A 103 10.95 0.23 15.70
N MET A 104 9.73 -0.26 15.96
CA MET A 104 8.81 0.33 16.91
C MET A 104 8.22 -0.75 17.81
N LYS A 105 8.11 -0.48 19.11
CA LYS A 105 7.38 -1.34 20.03
C LYS A 105 5.94 -0.83 20.20
N VAL A 106 4.96 -1.71 20.01
CA VAL A 106 3.54 -1.45 20.27
C VAL A 106 3.05 -2.57 21.15
N SER A 107 2.67 -2.25 22.38
CA SER A 107 2.43 -3.24 23.44
C SER A 107 3.65 -4.15 23.61
N GLU A 108 3.53 -5.46 23.51
CA GLU A 108 4.66 -6.40 23.57
C GLU A 108 5.24 -6.74 22.19
N THR A 109 4.54 -6.34 21.11
CA THR A 109 4.99 -6.64 19.74
C THR A 109 6.03 -5.64 19.24
N THR A 110 7.15 -6.16 18.75
CA THR A 110 8.16 -5.39 18.03
C THR A 110 7.86 -5.41 16.54
N ILE A 111 7.57 -4.24 15.97
CA ILE A 111 7.25 -4.05 14.56
C ILE A 111 8.49 -3.52 13.85
N LYS A 112 8.90 -4.20 12.79
CA LYS A 112 10.05 -3.81 11.97
C LYS A 112 9.62 -3.42 10.57
N GLY A 113 10.40 -2.57 9.93
CA GLY A 113 10.24 -2.18 8.53
C GLY A 113 11.42 -1.36 8.07
N SER A 114 11.43 -1.01 6.79
CA SER A 114 12.39 -0.11 6.18
C SER A 114 11.64 1.09 5.64
N SER A 115 12.01 2.30 6.06
CA SER A 115 11.40 3.54 5.57
C SER A 115 12.00 3.92 4.22
N ASP A 116 11.22 4.54 3.35
CA ASP A 116 11.71 4.85 2.01
C ASP A 116 12.64 6.06 2.00
N ILE A 117 12.18 7.22 2.46
CA ILE A 117 12.97 8.47 2.46
C ILE A 117 12.52 9.43 3.56
N ASP A 118 13.44 10.32 3.95
CA ASP A 118 13.17 11.51 4.77
C ASP A 118 13.58 12.77 4.02
N ILE A 119 12.70 13.75 3.97
CA ILE A 119 12.93 15.05 3.35
C ILE A 119 12.50 16.14 4.35
N ASP A 120 13.34 17.12 4.58
CA ASP A 120 13.08 18.22 5.53
C ASP A 120 12.65 17.73 6.92
N GLY A 121 13.25 16.64 7.39
CA GLY A 121 12.95 16.04 8.69
C GLY A 121 11.58 15.36 8.78
N LYS A 122 10.93 15.09 7.66
CA LYS A 122 9.64 14.40 7.57
C LYS A 122 9.80 13.08 6.83
N VAL A 123 9.13 12.03 7.33
CA VAL A 123 9.12 10.72 6.68
C VAL A 123 8.15 10.74 5.51
N LEU A 124 8.63 10.35 4.35
CA LEU A 124 7.82 10.13 3.15
C LEU A 124 7.94 8.68 2.68
N ASP A 125 6.95 8.26 1.92
CA ASP A 125 6.89 6.89 1.38
C ASP A 125 6.66 6.98 -0.13
N ILE A 126 7.40 6.20 -0.92
CA ILE A 126 7.35 6.24 -2.38
C ILE A 126 6.39 5.17 -2.88
N LYS A 127 5.46 5.53 -3.75
CA LYS A 127 4.47 4.60 -4.28
C LYS A 127 4.38 4.63 -5.80
N SER A 128 4.52 3.46 -6.42
CA SER A 128 4.14 3.27 -7.82
C SER A 128 2.63 3.05 -7.93
N SER A 129 1.98 3.76 -8.82
CA SER A 129 0.52 3.71 -8.99
C SER A 129 0.11 3.36 -10.41
N ALA A 130 -1.01 2.66 -10.54
CA ALA A 130 -1.70 2.55 -11.83
C ALA A 130 -2.43 3.86 -12.16
N PRO A 131 -2.62 4.21 -13.45
CA PRO A 131 -3.24 5.48 -13.86
C PRO A 131 -4.57 5.76 -13.20
N TRP A 132 -5.41 4.75 -13.07
CA TRP A 132 -6.72 4.91 -12.42
C TRP A 132 -6.58 5.30 -10.95
N ALA A 133 -5.72 4.61 -10.20
CA ALA A 133 -5.52 4.91 -8.78
C ALA A 133 -4.79 6.24 -8.59
N TYR A 134 -3.87 6.60 -9.47
CA TYR A 134 -3.20 7.90 -9.49
C TYR A 134 -4.23 9.04 -9.53
N LYS A 135 -5.15 9.01 -10.51
CA LYS A 135 -6.17 10.04 -10.72
C LYS A 135 -7.34 9.97 -9.72
N ASN A 136 -7.78 8.78 -9.34
CA ASN A 136 -9.04 8.60 -8.61
C ASN A 136 -8.88 8.31 -7.11
N LYS A 137 -7.66 8.00 -6.67
CA LYS A 137 -7.35 7.78 -5.25
C LYS A 137 -6.34 8.82 -4.76
N TRP A 138 -5.12 8.83 -5.29
CA TRP A 138 -4.04 9.65 -4.81
C TRP A 138 -4.26 11.15 -5.02
N ALA A 139 -4.74 11.55 -6.20
CA ALA A 139 -5.03 12.96 -6.51
C ALA A 139 -6.16 13.58 -5.66
N LYS A 140 -6.92 12.76 -4.94
CA LYS A 140 -7.95 13.25 -3.99
C LYS A 140 -7.37 13.68 -2.63
N GLY A 141 -6.09 13.41 -2.39
CA GLY A 141 -5.39 13.83 -1.20
C GLY A 141 -5.59 12.94 0.03
N PHE A 142 -5.08 13.44 1.16
CA PHE A 142 -4.98 12.68 2.41
C PHE A 142 -6.32 12.19 2.96
N ASP A 143 -7.34 13.04 3.02
CA ASP A 143 -8.62 12.67 3.64
C ASP A 143 -9.31 11.53 2.88
N ALA A 144 -9.22 11.53 1.54
CA ALA A 144 -9.74 10.44 0.73
C ALA A 144 -8.95 9.13 0.93
N LEU A 145 -7.62 9.23 1.10
CA LEU A 145 -6.80 8.08 1.46
C LEU A 145 -7.16 7.52 2.83
N LEU A 146 -7.35 8.39 3.82
CA LEU A 146 -7.71 8.01 5.18
C LEU A 146 -9.08 7.29 5.23
N ALA A 147 -10.03 7.75 4.42
CA ALA A 147 -11.38 7.18 4.35
C ALA A 147 -11.40 5.78 3.69
N GLU A 148 -10.52 5.53 2.69
CA GLU A 148 -10.48 4.28 1.92
C GLU A 148 -9.06 3.68 1.90
N ASP A 149 -8.47 3.46 3.08
CA ASP A 149 -7.11 2.88 3.19
C ASP A 149 -7.12 1.34 3.23
N ASP A 150 -7.57 0.72 2.15
CA ASP A 150 -7.65 -0.73 2.01
C ASP A 150 -6.29 -1.45 2.12
N PHE A 151 -5.21 -0.75 1.79
CA PHE A 151 -3.86 -1.29 1.75
C PHE A 151 -3.02 -0.94 2.98
N GLY A 152 -3.52 -0.05 3.85
CA GLY A 152 -2.84 0.35 5.07
C GLY A 152 -1.72 1.37 4.88
N TYR A 153 -1.74 2.15 3.79
CA TYR A 153 -0.70 3.14 3.50
C TYR A 153 -0.57 4.20 4.58
N VAL A 154 -1.69 4.68 5.11
CA VAL A 154 -1.69 5.66 6.20
C VAL A 154 -1.08 5.05 7.47
N GLY A 155 -1.52 3.85 7.83
CA GLY A 155 -0.98 3.12 8.99
C GLY A 155 0.52 2.83 8.86
N GLN A 156 0.99 2.49 7.65
CA GLN A 156 2.39 2.26 7.32
C GLN A 156 3.22 3.53 7.51
N LEU A 157 2.85 4.63 6.87
CA LEU A 157 3.58 5.91 6.95
C LEU A 157 3.67 6.43 8.38
N PHE A 158 2.55 6.42 9.12
CA PHE A 158 2.54 6.80 10.53
C PHE A 158 3.36 5.85 11.41
N GLY A 159 3.46 4.58 11.02
CA GLY A 159 4.34 3.61 11.67
C GLY A 159 5.82 3.99 11.53
N TYR A 160 6.25 4.28 10.32
CA TYR A 160 7.61 4.75 10.05
C TYR A 160 7.93 6.07 10.76
N ALA A 161 7.02 7.04 10.69
CA ALA A 161 7.19 8.34 11.32
C ALA A 161 7.35 8.22 12.85
N ASP A 162 6.48 7.45 13.49
CA ASP A 162 6.56 7.23 14.94
C ASP A 162 7.80 6.42 15.34
N ALA A 163 8.25 5.46 14.54
CA ALA A 163 9.47 4.70 14.80
C ALA A 163 10.74 5.55 14.78
N GLN A 164 10.74 6.61 13.96
CA GLN A 164 11.84 7.55 13.83
C GLN A 164 11.68 8.80 14.70
N ASN A 165 10.57 8.92 15.42
CA ASN A 165 10.21 10.12 16.17
C ASN A 165 10.20 11.38 15.28
N LYS A 166 9.71 11.25 14.05
CA LYS A 166 9.60 12.32 13.05
C LYS A 166 8.13 12.51 12.63
N PRO A 167 7.77 13.69 12.10
CA PRO A 167 6.44 13.87 11.53
C PRO A 167 6.25 13.09 10.22
N PRO A 168 5.05 12.55 9.94
CA PRO A 168 4.73 11.99 8.64
C PRO A 168 4.60 13.13 7.62
N GLY A 169 5.36 13.06 6.53
CA GLY A 169 5.36 14.06 5.45
C GLY A 169 4.30 13.79 4.38
N GLY A 170 4.21 12.56 3.93
CA GLY A 170 3.28 12.18 2.86
C GLY A 170 3.83 11.09 1.95
N TRP A 171 3.31 11.08 0.74
CA TRP A 171 3.72 10.14 -0.29
C TRP A 171 4.22 10.85 -1.54
N ILE A 172 5.28 10.30 -2.13
CA ILE A 172 5.66 10.61 -3.51
C ILE A 172 5.07 9.49 -4.37
N VAL A 173 4.14 9.85 -5.23
CA VAL A 173 3.39 8.88 -6.03
C VAL A 173 3.76 9.05 -7.49
N VAL A 174 4.19 7.96 -8.12
CA VAL A 174 4.54 7.92 -9.54
C VAL A 174 3.50 7.11 -10.30
N ASP A 175 2.90 7.70 -11.33
CA ASP A 175 2.12 6.94 -12.31
C ASP A 175 3.09 6.13 -13.17
N LYS A 176 3.11 4.82 -12.98
CA LYS A 176 4.03 3.91 -13.67
C LYS A 176 3.81 3.79 -15.18
N SER A 177 2.75 4.39 -15.73
CA SER A 177 2.43 4.36 -17.15
C SER A 177 2.85 5.65 -17.87
N SER A 178 2.72 6.81 -17.20
CA SER A 178 3.10 8.12 -17.78
C SER A 178 4.42 8.65 -17.25
N GLY A 179 4.89 8.17 -16.09
CA GLY A 179 6.03 8.75 -15.39
C GLY A 179 5.69 10.04 -14.63
N GLU A 180 4.41 10.47 -14.63
CA GLU A 180 3.99 11.64 -13.84
C GLU A 180 4.18 11.39 -12.34
N LEU A 181 4.63 12.42 -11.64
CA LEU A 181 4.90 12.40 -10.22
C LEU A 181 4.03 13.43 -9.51
N MET A 182 3.44 13.06 -8.38
CA MET A 182 2.80 13.99 -7.44
C MET A 182 3.26 13.75 -6.01
N VAL A 183 3.22 14.81 -5.21
CA VAL A 183 3.36 14.70 -3.76
C VAL A 183 1.97 14.79 -3.13
N VAL A 184 1.64 13.84 -2.27
CA VAL A 184 0.40 13.82 -1.49
C VAL A 184 0.77 14.07 -0.02
N PRO A 185 0.68 15.31 0.46
CA PRO A 185 1.07 15.64 1.83
C PRO A 185 0.07 15.09 2.85
N VAL A 186 0.57 14.79 4.05
CA VAL A 186 -0.28 14.52 5.21
C VAL A 186 -0.84 15.83 5.74
N THR A 187 -2.17 15.95 5.73
CA THR A 187 -2.91 17.10 6.25
C THR A 187 -3.73 16.75 7.50
N ALA A 188 -3.27 15.73 8.23
CA ALA A 188 -4.00 15.16 9.37
C ALA A 188 -4.12 16.15 10.52
N THR A 189 -5.32 16.29 11.06
CA THR A 189 -5.57 16.96 12.33
C THR A 189 -5.00 16.16 13.50
N ALA A 190 -4.80 16.80 14.65
CA ALA A 190 -4.36 16.10 15.87
C ALA A 190 -5.31 14.94 16.26
N ALA A 191 -6.61 15.13 16.07
CA ALA A 191 -7.61 14.10 16.33
C ALA A 191 -7.45 12.89 15.39
N GLN A 192 -7.22 13.13 14.09
CA GLN A 192 -6.95 12.08 13.10
C GLN A 192 -5.65 11.33 13.42
N CYS A 193 -4.58 12.05 13.76
CA CYS A 193 -3.32 11.43 14.20
C CYS A 193 -3.51 10.50 15.40
N LYS A 194 -4.27 10.96 16.41
CA LYS A 194 -4.61 10.15 17.59
C LYS A 194 -5.41 8.91 17.20
N ALA A 195 -6.39 9.05 16.33
CA ALA A 195 -7.23 7.94 15.85
C ALA A 195 -6.42 6.88 15.07
N ILE A 196 -5.50 7.31 14.19
CA ILE A 196 -4.61 6.41 13.42
C ILE A 196 -3.74 5.59 14.38
N ARG A 197 -3.12 6.25 15.38
CA ARG A 197 -2.29 5.56 16.39
C ARG A 197 -3.12 4.62 17.28
N ALA A 198 -4.32 5.04 17.67
CA ALA A 198 -5.24 4.20 18.46
C ALA A 198 -5.68 2.96 17.67
N ARG A 199 -6.02 3.10 16.38
CA ARG A 199 -6.33 1.98 15.50
C ARG A 199 -5.16 0.99 15.39
N ARG A 200 -3.92 1.48 15.22
CA ARG A 200 -2.73 0.62 15.21
C ARG A 200 -2.57 -0.16 16.51
N LYS A 201 -2.68 0.53 17.66
CA LYS A 201 -2.59 -0.11 18.98
C LYS A 201 -3.67 -1.17 19.15
N HIS A 202 -4.90 -0.87 18.76
CA HIS A 202 -6.01 -1.83 18.79
C HIS A 202 -5.73 -3.05 17.91
N THR A 203 -5.30 -2.83 16.66
CA THR A 203 -4.99 -3.92 15.72
C THR A 203 -3.90 -4.83 16.26
N VAL A 204 -2.80 -4.26 16.76
CA VAL A 204 -1.70 -5.04 17.34
C VAL A 204 -2.16 -5.81 18.57
N GLY A 205 -2.86 -5.15 19.50
CA GLY A 205 -3.39 -5.81 20.70
C GLY A 205 -4.39 -6.93 20.39
N ALA A 206 -5.25 -6.76 19.39
CA ALA A 206 -6.16 -7.82 18.94
C ALA A 206 -5.40 -9.04 18.37
N ILE A 207 -4.31 -8.79 17.65
CA ILE A 207 -3.45 -9.86 17.12
C ILE A 207 -2.66 -10.53 18.26
N GLU A 208 -2.13 -9.79 19.21
CA GLU A 208 -1.41 -10.34 20.39
C GLU A 208 -2.28 -11.27 21.22
N ASN A 209 -3.52 -10.87 21.47
CA ASN A 209 -4.46 -11.56 22.35
C ASN A 209 -5.35 -12.58 21.64
N ASP A 210 -5.03 -12.98 20.41
CA ASP A 210 -5.81 -13.94 19.63
C ASP A 210 -7.32 -13.63 19.60
N ALA A 211 -7.65 -12.33 19.41
CA ALA A 211 -9.03 -11.89 19.35
C ALA A 211 -9.83 -12.70 18.32
N VAL A 212 -11.05 -13.07 18.69
CA VAL A 212 -11.95 -13.83 17.81
C VAL A 212 -12.08 -13.13 16.46
N PHE A 213 -11.99 -13.92 15.40
CA PHE A 213 -12.12 -13.40 14.04
C PHE A 213 -13.51 -12.77 13.83
N GLN A 214 -13.48 -11.58 13.24
CA GLN A 214 -14.68 -10.89 12.79
C GLN A 214 -14.45 -10.34 11.39
N ARG A 215 -15.46 -10.47 10.53
CA ARG A 215 -15.43 -9.80 9.23
C ARG A 215 -15.32 -8.29 9.44
N GLY A 216 -14.40 -7.65 8.76
CA GLY A 216 -14.21 -6.20 8.86
C GLY A 216 -15.12 -5.40 7.95
N PHE A 217 -15.85 -6.06 7.05
CA PHE A 217 -16.70 -5.45 6.04
C PHE A 217 -17.92 -6.31 5.77
N GLU A 218 -19.03 -5.64 5.47
CA GLU A 218 -20.26 -6.26 5.03
C GLU A 218 -20.33 -6.34 3.50
N ALA A 219 -21.25 -7.15 2.99
CA ALA A 219 -21.60 -7.15 1.58
C ALA A 219 -22.43 -5.91 1.25
N GLU A 220 -22.17 -5.31 0.09
CA GLU A 220 -22.82 -4.09 -0.38
C GLU A 220 -23.95 -4.42 -1.37
N ASP A 221 -24.99 -3.58 -1.39
CA ASP A 221 -26.01 -3.66 -2.42
C ASP A 221 -25.42 -3.29 -3.79
N GLU A 222 -25.60 -4.18 -4.75
CA GLU A 222 -25.16 -3.89 -6.11
C GLU A 222 -26.01 -2.80 -6.74
N THR A 223 -25.34 -1.80 -7.30
CA THR A 223 -26.00 -0.79 -8.11
C THR A 223 -25.58 -0.89 -9.57
N PHE A 224 -26.54 -0.74 -10.48
CA PHE A 224 -26.32 -0.58 -11.90
C PHE A 224 -27.07 0.69 -12.38
N GLN A 225 -26.35 1.61 -13.02
CA GLN A 225 -26.91 2.91 -13.44
C GLN A 225 -27.65 3.65 -12.31
N ARG A 226 -27.09 3.63 -11.10
CA ARG A 226 -27.63 4.23 -9.87
C ARG A 226 -28.91 3.58 -9.32
N LYS A 227 -29.29 2.40 -9.81
CA LYS A 227 -30.45 1.63 -9.30
C LYS A 227 -29.94 0.37 -8.63
N GLU A 228 -30.52 -0.01 -7.52
CA GLU A 228 -30.25 -1.28 -6.87
C GLU A 228 -30.73 -2.44 -7.74
N THR A 229 -29.91 -3.48 -7.85
CA THR A 229 -30.24 -4.68 -8.64
C THR A 229 -30.88 -5.77 -7.80
N GLY A 230 -30.98 -5.58 -6.50
CA GLY A 230 -31.43 -6.61 -5.55
C GLY A 230 -30.41 -7.70 -5.27
N LYS A 231 -29.17 -7.52 -5.72
CA LYS A 231 -28.06 -8.46 -5.50
C LYS A 231 -27.04 -7.86 -4.55
N LYS A 232 -26.33 -8.73 -3.82
CA LYS A 232 -25.24 -8.34 -2.94
C LYS A 232 -23.89 -8.66 -3.60
N THR A 233 -22.93 -7.74 -3.45
CA THR A 233 -21.55 -7.92 -3.90
C THR A 233 -20.57 -7.66 -2.76
N LEU A 234 -19.40 -8.25 -2.85
CA LEU A 234 -18.32 -7.88 -1.93
C LEU A 234 -17.94 -6.41 -2.15
N CYS A 235 -17.69 -5.71 -1.05
CA CYS A 235 -17.11 -4.37 -1.10
C CYS A 235 -15.73 -4.40 -1.79
N LYS A 236 -15.25 -3.23 -2.17
CA LYS A 236 -13.96 -3.07 -2.85
C LYS A 236 -12.79 -3.70 -2.08
N SER A 237 -12.72 -3.45 -0.76
CA SER A 237 -11.67 -3.99 0.12
C SER A 237 -11.64 -5.52 0.11
N CYS A 238 -12.82 -6.16 0.23
CA CYS A 238 -12.95 -7.61 0.13
C CYS A 238 -12.61 -8.13 -1.27
N GLY A 239 -12.99 -7.40 -2.33
CA GLY A 239 -12.67 -7.77 -3.71
C GLY A 239 -11.16 -7.92 -3.96
N PHE A 240 -10.34 -7.11 -3.32
CA PHE A 240 -8.87 -7.18 -3.40
C PHE A 240 -8.23 -8.10 -2.36
N CYS A 241 -8.98 -8.59 -1.38
CA CYS A 241 -8.45 -9.47 -0.34
C CYS A 241 -8.13 -10.86 -0.87
N ASN A 242 -6.94 -11.37 -0.57
CA ASN A 242 -6.53 -12.73 -0.97
C ASN A 242 -7.24 -13.83 -0.18
N PHE A 243 -7.95 -13.50 0.90
CA PHE A 243 -8.71 -14.42 1.74
C PHE A 243 -10.21 -14.39 1.45
N LYS A 244 -10.64 -13.69 0.40
CA LYS A 244 -12.07 -13.51 0.12
C LYS A 244 -12.85 -14.81 -0.03
N LYS A 245 -12.27 -15.85 -0.64
CA LYS A 245 -12.93 -17.16 -0.78
C LYS A 245 -13.06 -17.90 0.55
N THR A 246 -12.06 -17.78 1.43
CA THR A 246 -12.11 -18.36 2.78
C THR A 246 -13.07 -17.60 3.68
N CYS A 247 -13.06 -16.27 3.58
CA CYS A 247 -13.95 -15.38 4.35
C CYS A 247 -15.40 -15.43 3.85
N TRP A 248 -15.61 -15.58 2.55
CA TRP A 248 -16.91 -15.60 1.86
C TRP A 248 -17.00 -16.84 0.94
N PRO A 249 -17.22 -18.05 1.49
CA PRO A 249 -17.19 -19.28 0.69
C PRO A 249 -18.24 -19.33 -0.43
N SER A 250 -19.38 -18.64 -0.26
CA SER A 250 -20.44 -18.51 -1.26
C SER A 250 -20.13 -17.53 -2.38
N ALA A 251 -19.07 -16.70 -2.25
CA ALA A 251 -18.76 -15.66 -3.21
C ALA A 251 -18.40 -16.21 -4.60
N LYS A 252 -19.06 -15.69 -5.63
CA LYS A 252 -18.89 -16.12 -7.03
C LYS A 252 -18.48 -14.92 -7.89
N TYR A 253 -17.39 -15.07 -8.65
CA TYR A 253 -16.91 -14.04 -9.57
C TYR A 253 -17.63 -14.17 -10.91
N LYS A 254 -18.53 -13.23 -11.21
CA LYS A 254 -19.41 -13.28 -12.39
C LYS A 254 -19.43 -11.91 -13.09
N PRO A 255 -19.71 -11.90 -14.41
CA PRO A 255 -19.98 -10.65 -15.11
C PRO A 255 -21.21 -9.97 -14.50
N GLN A 256 -21.21 -8.65 -14.48
CA GLN A 256 -22.34 -7.85 -14.02
C GLN A 256 -23.57 -8.13 -14.88
N ALA A 257 -24.58 -8.71 -14.29
CA ALA A 257 -25.74 -9.29 -15.01
C ALA A 257 -26.54 -8.24 -15.80
N GLU A 258 -26.66 -7.01 -15.27
CA GLU A 258 -27.42 -5.92 -15.91
C GLU A 258 -26.63 -5.22 -17.01
N SER A 259 -25.34 -5.51 -17.16
CA SER A 259 -24.49 -4.87 -18.17
C SER A 259 -24.71 -5.47 -19.56
N LYS A 260 -25.06 -4.61 -20.53
CA LYS A 260 -25.16 -4.96 -21.95
C LYS A 260 -23.86 -4.72 -22.72
N ALA A 261 -22.76 -4.40 -22.03
CA ALA A 261 -21.45 -4.20 -22.65
C ALA A 261 -20.94 -5.51 -23.24
N LYS A 262 -20.24 -5.45 -24.38
CA LYS A 262 -19.57 -6.60 -24.99
C LYS A 262 -18.60 -7.30 -24.01
N PHE A 263 -17.98 -6.53 -23.12
CA PHE A 263 -17.10 -6.98 -22.05
C PHE A 263 -17.59 -6.38 -20.73
N PRO A 264 -18.57 -7.01 -20.06
CA PRO A 264 -19.10 -6.49 -18.81
C PRO A 264 -18.04 -6.56 -17.69
N PRO A 265 -18.04 -5.60 -16.77
CA PRO A 265 -17.20 -5.70 -15.58
C PRO A 265 -17.61 -6.92 -14.76
N PHE A 266 -16.64 -7.56 -14.13
CA PHE A 266 -16.88 -8.67 -13.21
C PHE A 266 -16.96 -8.18 -11.78
N LYS A 267 -17.84 -8.80 -11.00
CA LYS A 267 -18.04 -8.55 -9.57
C LYS A 267 -18.07 -9.86 -8.79
N TRP A 268 -17.75 -9.79 -7.51
CA TRP A 268 -17.90 -10.89 -6.58
C TRP A 268 -19.30 -10.80 -5.95
N TYR A 269 -20.18 -11.69 -6.38
CA TYR A 269 -21.52 -11.80 -5.83
C TYR A 269 -21.51 -12.74 -4.63
N VAL A 270 -22.29 -12.40 -3.61
CA VAL A 270 -22.55 -13.24 -2.44
C VAL A 270 -24.05 -13.48 -2.35
N ASP A 271 -24.42 -14.66 -1.84
CA ASP A 271 -25.83 -14.93 -1.56
C ASP A 271 -26.25 -14.01 -0.38
N ALA A 272 -27.49 -13.51 -0.41
CA ALA A 272 -28.05 -12.79 0.71
C ALA A 272 -28.16 -13.78 1.89
N ASP A 273 -27.58 -13.42 3.03
CA ASP A 273 -27.72 -14.17 4.28
C ASP A 273 -29.17 -14.15 4.76
#